data_a7533548562ff2ebd05de8f715b4ff14
#
_entry.id   a7533548562ff2ebd05de8f715b4ff14
#
_cell.length_a   1.000
_cell.length_b   1.000
_cell.length_c   1.000
_cell.angle_alpha   90.00
_cell.angle_beta   90.00
_cell.angle_gamma   90.00
#
_symmetry.space_group_name_H-M   'P 1'
#
loop_
_entity.id
_entity.type
_entity.pdbx_description
1 polymer ?
#
loop_
_entity_poly.entity_id
_entity_poly.type
_entity_poly.pdbx_seq_one_letter_code
_entity_poly.pdbx_strand_id
1 'polypeptide(L)'
;NAPAKQCGRIRMVRISDIHENLVTWTTVPFCDIDELDISTYLLQPNDILFARTGGTVGKSFLVRDVPYEAIYAGYLIRTRYSALLCPQYLKYFMESPLYWQQLKTGTTATAQPNCNGQTLSNMLLPLPPAKEQYRIVEKINRAFAKVK
;
A
#
# COMPACT_ATOMS: atom_id res chain seq x y z
N ASN A 1 7.03 -11.62 -12.63
CA ASN A 1 7.93 -10.82 -11.77
C ASN A 1 9.20 -10.52 -12.54
N ALA A 2 9.50 -9.24 -12.73
CA ALA A 2 10.79 -8.83 -13.30
C ALA A 2 11.92 -9.24 -12.34
N PRO A 3 13.05 -9.76 -12.85
CA PRO A 3 14.17 -10.12 -11.99
C PRO A 3 14.82 -8.85 -11.38
N ALA A 4 15.26 -8.95 -10.14
CA ALA A 4 15.98 -7.88 -9.47
C ALA A 4 17.41 -7.75 -10.02
N LYS A 5 17.85 -6.51 -10.26
CA LYS A 5 19.20 -6.18 -10.76
C LYS A 5 19.87 -5.14 -9.87
N GLN A 6 21.20 -5.08 -9.93
CA GLN A 6 22.00 -4.10 -9.17
C GLN A 6 22.06 -2.73 -9.87
N CYS A 7 21.81 -2.66 -11.17
CA CYS A 7 21.79 -1.42 -11.94
C CYS A 7 20.69 -1.45 -12.99
N GLY A 8 20.20 -0.29 -13.40
CA GLY A 8 19.16 -0.14 -14.40
C GLY A 8 18.50 1.24 -14.33
N ARG A 9 17.41 1.41 -15.08
CA ARG A 9 16.65 2.65 -15.12
C ARG A 9 15.51 2.66 -14.10
N ILE A 10 14.75 1.56 -14.03
CA ILE A 10 13.52 1.45 -13.22
C ILE A 10 13.82 0.66 -11.95
N ARG A 11 13.39 1.18 -10.81
CA ARG A 11 13.47 0.49 -9.52
C ARG A 11 12.21 -0.34 -9.28
N MET A 12 12.33 -1.41 -8.48
CA MET A 12 11.20 -2.25 -8.09
C MET A 12 11.10 -2.34 -6.56
N VAL A 13 10.11 -1.67 -6.00
CA VAL A 13 9.87 -1.65 -4.55
C VAL A 13 9.29 -2.99 -4.09
N ARG A 14 9.91 -3.58 -3.09
CA ARG A 14 9.50 -4.83 -2.43
C ARG A 14 9.03 -4.55 -1.00
N ILE A 15 8.31 -5.49 -0.41
CA ILE A 15 7.90 -5.39 1.02
C ILE A 15 9.11 -5.20 1.93
N SER A 16 10.22 -5.89 1.64
CA SER A 16 11.46 -5.80 2.42
C SER A 16 12.12 -4.41 2.37
N ASP A 17 11.77 -3.58 1.40
CA ASP A 17 12.31 -2.22 1.27
C ASP A 17 11.47 -1.19 2.05
N ILE A 18 10.34 -1.62 2.64
CA ILE A 18 9.39 -0.72 3.33
C ILE A 18 9.44 -0.98 4.84
N HIS A 19 9.82 0.05 5.60
CA HIS A 19 9.85 0.02 7.06
C HIS A 19 9.05 1.20 7.61
N GLU A 20 8.07 0.95 8.47
CA GLU A 20 7.22 1.99 9.08
C GLU A 20 6.62 2.99 8.07
N ASN A 21 6.15 2.50 6.91
CA ASN A 21 5.65 3.29 5.77
C ASN A 21 6.71 4.16 5.06
N LEU A 22 7.99 3.94 5.32
CA LEU A 22 9.09 4.60 4.62
C LEU A 22 9.81 3.60 3.72
N VAL A 23 10.04 3.98 2.48
CA VAL A 23 10.82 3.19 1.53
C VAL A 23 12.30 3.49 1.72
N THR A 24 13.08 2.47 1.99
CA THR A 24 14.56 2.57 2.04
C THR A 24 15.10 2.48 0.63
N TRP A 25 15.14 3.59 -0.08
CA TRP A 25 15.47 3.65 -1.49
C TRP A 25 16.85 3.12 -1.85
N THR A 26 17.78 3.11 -0.91
CA THR A 26 19.14 2.54 -1.09
C THR A 26 19.14 1.03 -1.26
N THR A 27 18.12 0.32 -0.75
CA THR A 27 17.98 -1.14 -0.87
C THR A 27 17.10 -1.57 -2.02
N VAL A 28 16.36 -0.63 -2.62
CA VAL A 28 15.44 -0.92 -3.73
C VAL A 28 16.23 -1.32 -4.97
N PRO A 29 16.08 -2.56 -5.48
CA PRO A 29 16.79 -3.00 -6.67
C PRO A 29 16.21 -2.39 -7.94
N PHE A 30 16.99 -2.46 -9.00
CA PHE A 30 16.49 -2.19 -10.34
C PHE A 30 15.86 -3.45 -10.95
N CYS A 31 15.05 -3.26 -11.97
CA CYS A 31 14.43 -4.36 -12.71
C CYS A 31 14.37 -4.03 -14.20
N ASP A 32 14.19 -5.09 -14.99
CA ASP A 32 13.79 -4.96 -16.39
C ASP A 32 12.27 -5.10 -16.49
N ILE A 33 11.66 -4.18 -17.17
CA ILE A 33 10.24 -4.16 -17.47
C ILE A 33 10.04 -3.58 -18.86
N ASP A 34 9.07 -4.09 -19.60
CA ASP A 34 8.71 -3.53 -20.90
C ASP A 34 8.21 -2.10 -20.76
N GLU A 35 8.64 -1.23 -21.64
CA GLU A 35 8.26 0.20 -21.61
C GLU A 35 6.74 0.41 -21.62
N LEU A 36 5.99 -0.47 -22.27
CA LEU A 36 4.53 -0.44 -22.30
C LEU A 36 3.89 -0.71 -20.94
N ASP A 37 4.57 -1.46 -20.09
CA ASP A 37 4.08 -1.82 -18.75
C ASP A 37 4.47 -0.80 -17.68
N ILE A 38 5.50 0.01 -17.92
CA ILE A 38 5.99 0.99 -16.94
C ILE A 38 4.87 1.92 -16.49
N SER A 39 4.12 2.49 -17.43
CA SER A 39 3.04 3.44 -17.11
C SER A 39 1.94 2.83 -16.22
N THR A 40 1.71 1.52 -16.36
CA THR A 40 0.70 0.78 -15.59
C THR A 40 1.11 0.59 -14.14
N TYR A 41 2.40 0.34 -13.89
CA TYR A 41 2.93 -0.02 -12.57
C TYR A 41 3.74 1.10 -11.90
N LEU A 42 3.90 2.24 -12.57
CA LEU A 42 4.67 3.36 -12.05
C LEU A 42 4.06 3.89 -10.75
N LEU A 43 4.88 3.94 -9.70
CA LEU A 43 4.49 4.50 -8.41
C LEU A 43 4.32 6.01 -8.49
N GLN A 44 3.30 6.50 -7.82
CA GLN A 44 3.03 7.91 -7.64
C GLN A 44 2.98 8.25 -6.14
N PRO A 45 3.28 9.50 -5.76
CA PRO A 45 3.05 9.96 -4.40
C PRO A 45 1.61 9.69 -3.95
N ASN A 46 1.45 9.26 -2.71
CA ASN A 46 0.18 8.86 -2.10
C ASN A 46 -0.42 7.54 -2.61
N ASP A 47 0.31 6.77 -3.39
CA ASP A 47 -0.11 5.40 -3.68
C ASP A 47 -0.14 4.57 -2.38
N ILE A 48 -1.17 3.75 -2.24
CA ILE A 48 -1.25 2.76 -1.17
C ILE A 48 -1.02 1.39 -1.76
N LEU A 49 0.03 0.73 -1.31
CA LEU A 49 0.36 -0.64 -1.68
C LEU A 49 -0.18 -1.60 -0.64
N PHE A 50 -0.64 -2.75 -1.08
CA PHE A 50 -1.26 -3.78 -0.28
C PHE A 50 -0.59 -5.13 -0.52
N ALA A 51 -0.19 -5.82 0.54
CA ALA A 51 0.40 -7.15 0.43
C ALA A 51 -0.69 -8.22 0.21
N ARG A 52 -0.63 -8.91 -0.91
CA ARG A 52 -1.66 -9.88 -1.32
C ARG A 52 -1.40 -11.31 -0.87
N THR A 53 -0.16 -11.67 -0.57
CA THR A 53 0.25 -13.05 -0.29
C THR A 53 1.23 -13.13 0.88
N GLY A 54 1.35 -14.34 1.45
CA GLY A 54 2.33 -14.65 2.48
C GLY A 54 1.95 -14.17 3.88
N GLY A 55 2.90 -14.18 4.80
CA GLY A 55 2.70 -13.81 6.19
C GLY A 55 2.38 -12.32 6.43
N THR A 56 2.49 -11.49 5.38
CA THR A 56 2.20 -10.05 5.42
C THR A 56 0.86 -9.68 4.78
N VAL A 57 0.06 -10.67 4.35
CA VAL A 57 -1.25 -10.43 3.73
C VAL A 57 -2.06 -9.44 4.56
N GLY A 58 -2.60 -8.44 3.88
CA GLY A 58 -3.41 -7.40 4.51
C GLY A 58 -2.63 -6.18 4.97
N LYS A 59 -1.31 -6.24 5.10
CA LYS A 59 -0.52 -5.05 5.42
C LYS A 59 -0.55 -4.08 4.25
N SER A 60 -0.76 -2.82 4.59
CA SER A 60 -0.78 -1.71 3.64
C SER A 60 0.36 -0.73 3.91
N PHE A 61 0.78 -0.03 2.85
CA PHE A 61 1.90 0.91 2.90
C PHE A 61 1.53 2.16 2.12
N LEU A 62 1.47 3.30 2.78
CA LEU A 62 1.27 4.60 2.11
C LEU A 62 2.62 5.13 1.65
N VAL A 63 2.85 5.15 0.34
CA VAL A 63 4.08 5.66 -0.27
C VAL A 63 3.92 7.16 -0.51
N ARG A 64 4.57 8.00 0.30
CA ARG A 64 4.47 9.46 0.20
C ARG A 64 5.43 10.06 -0.80
N ASP A 65 6.68 9.63 -0.74
CA ASP A 65 7.78 10.17 -1.53
C ASP A 65 8.27 9.13 -2.53
N VAL A 66 8.27 9.51 -3.81
CA VAL A 66 8.76 8.68 -4.90
C VAL A 66 9.82 9.47 -5.67
N PRO A 67 11.07 9.55 -5.16
CA PRO A 67 12.13 10.36 -5.75
C PRO A 67 12.73 9.75 -7.02
N TYR A 68 12.41 8.50 -7.32
CA TYR A 68 12.93 7.76 -8.48
C TYR A 68 11.78 7.14 -9.29
N GLU A 69 12.01 6.89 -10.56
CA GLU A 69 11.10 6.06 -11.34
C GLU A 69 11.10 4.65 -10.78
N ALA A 70 9.97 4.21 -10.25
CA ALA A 70 9.85 2.92 -9.60
C ALA A 70 8.49 2.28 -9.87
N ILE A 71 8.49 0.97 -9.92
CA ILE A 71 7.30 0.11 -9.91
C ILE A 71 7.25 -0.67 -8.60
N TYR A 72 6.21 -1.45 -8.39
CA TYR A 72 6.07 -2.32 -7.22
C TYR A 72 6.09 -3.80 -7.62
N ALA A 73 6.59 -4.65 -6.73
CA ALA A 73 6.70 -6.09 -6.96
C ALA A 73 5.32 -6.76 -7.09
N GLY A 74 5.23 -7.85 -7.85
CA GLY A 74 3.97 -8.48 -8.24
C GLY A 74 3.15 -9.14 -7.11
N TYR A 75 3.68 -9.24 -5.90
CA TYR A 75 2.95 -9.65 -4.71
C TYR A 75 2.34 -8.47 -3.92
N LEU A 76 2.53 -7.25 -4.44
CA LEU A 76 1.86 -6.04 -3.98
C LEU A 76 0.73 -5.69 -4.96
N ILE A 77 -0.31 -5.08 -4.45
CA ILE A 77 -1.38 -4.48 -5.24
C ILE A 77 -1.42 -3.00 -4.92
N ARG A 78 -1.49 -2.16 -5.95
CA ARG A 78 -1.78 -0.74 -5.76
C ARG A 78 -3.28 -0.54 -5.57
N THR A 79 -3.66 0.02 -4.44
CA THR A 79 -5.04 0.39 -4.16
C THR A 79 -5.37 1.68 -4.91
N ARG A 80 -6.29 1.61 -5.87
CA ARG A 80 -6.87 2.80 -6.50
C ARG A 80 -8.07 3.23 -5.69
N TYR A 81 -8.10 4.46 -5.25
CA TYR A 81 -9.16 5.01 -4.41
C TYR A 81 -9.66 6.36 -4.93
N SER A 82 -10.88 6.72 -4.52
CA SER A 82 -11.51 7.97 -4.91
C SER A 82 -10.75 9.18 -4.38
N ALA A 83 -10.74 10.28 -5.14
CA ALA A 83 -10.25 11.57 -4.69
C ALA A 83 -11.02 12.16 -3.50
N LEU A 84 -12.18 11.59 -3.17
CA LEU A 84 -12.95 11.94 -1.95
C LEU A 84 -12.30 11.40 -0.67
N LEU A 85 -11.37 10.47 -0.78
CA LEU A 85 -10.65 9.89 0.34
C LEU A 85 -9.31 10.60 0.56
N CYS A 86 -9.10 11.06 1.78
CA CYS A 86 -7.78 11.47 2.24
C CYS A 86 -6.88 10.23 2.32
N PRO A 87 -5.68 10.23 1.69
CA PRO A 87 -4.80 9.05 1.68
C PRO A 87 -4.48 8.52 3.08
N GLN A 88 -4.17 9.39 4.03
CA GLN A 88 -3.86 8.98 5.39
C GLN A 88 -5.09 8.45 6.14
N TYR A 89 -6.28 8.96 5.84
CA TYR A 89 -7.52 8.44 6.41
C TYR A 89 -7.76 7.00 5.95
N LEU A 90 -7.62 6.73 4.65
CA LEU A 90 -7.72 5.38 4.11
C LEU A 90 -6.65 4.46 4.70
N LYS A 91 -5.42 4.95 4.84
CA LYS A 91 -4.33 4.18 5.47
C LYS A 91 -4.67 3.81 6.92
N TYR A 92 -5.21 4.72 7.70
CA TYR A 92 -5.64 4.42 9.07
C TYR A 92 -6.82 3.44 9.12
N PHE A 93 -7.76 3.56 8.18
CA PHE A 93 -8.80 2.53 8.04
C PHE A 93 -8.20 1.15 7.79
N MET A 94 -7.20 1.03 6.91
CA MET A 94 -6.52 -0.23 6.59
C MET A 94 -5.63 -0.77 7.73
N GLU A 95 -5.52 -0.07 8.83
CA GLU A 95 -4.91 -0.52 10.10
C GLU A 95 -5.96 -0.83 11.17
N SER A 96 -7.22 -0.49 10.93
CA SER A 96 -8.29 -0.60 11.91
C SER A 96 -8.79 -2.04 12.11
N PRO A 97 -9.36 -2.35 13.28
CA PRO A 97 -10.02 -3.64 13.52
C PRO A 97 -11.11 -3.96 12.49
N LEU A 98 -11.87 -2.95 12.05
CA LEU A 98 -12.94 -3.12 11.05
C LEU A 98 -12.39 -3.63 9.71
N TYR A 99 -11.25 -3.08 9.27
CA TYR A 99 -10.57 -3.56 8.07
C TYR A 99 -10.11 -5.02 8.20
N TRP A 100 -9.40 -5.34 9.28
CA TRP A 100 -8.88 -6.68 9.51
C TRP A 100 -9.98 -7.73 9.67
N GLN A 101 -11.09 -7.38 10.28
CA GLN A 101 -12.25 -8.26 10.40
C GLN A 101 -12.86 -8.57 9.04
N GLN A 102 -13.04 -7.57 8.18
CA GLN A 102 -13.54 -7.76 6.82
C GLN A 102 -12.57 -8.56 5.96
N LEU A 103 -11.26 -8.29 6.09
CA LEU A 103 -10.24 -9.04 5.39
C LEU A 103 -10.28 -10.53 5.75
N LYS A 104 -10.39 -10.84 7.04
CA LYS A 104 -10.46 -12.21 7.55
C LYS A 104 -11.66 -12.99 7.00
N THR A 105 -12.81 -12.34 6.87
CA THR A 105 -14.02 -12.97 6.31
C THR A 105 -13.96 -13.12 4.80
N GLY A 106 -13.24 -12.25 4.10
CA GLY A 106 -13.09 -12.25 2.64
C GLY A 106 -11.94 -13.10 2.12
N THR A 107 -11.07 -13.63 3.00
CA THR A 107 -9.99 -14.53 2.60
C THR A 107 -10.47 -15.99 2.70
N THR A 108 -10.24 -16.75 1.63
CA THR A 108 -10.46 -18.19 1.65
C THR A 108 -9.50 -18.85 2.65
N ALA A 109 -10.03 -19.77 3.47
CA ALA A 109 -9.25 -20.56 4.42
C ALA A 109 -8.38 -21.58 3.66
N THR A 110 -7.33 -21.10 3.01
CA THR A 110 -6.31 -21.92 2.34
C THR A 110 -5.02 -21.91 3.16
N ALA A 111 -4.20 -22.93 2.96
CA ALA A 111 -2.88 -23.02 3.60
C ALA A 111 -1.98 -21.79 3.34
N GLN A 112 -2.24 -21.02 2.29
CA GLN A 112 -1.64 -19.72 2.03
C GLN A 112 -2.73 -18.67 1.90
N PRO A 113 -2.88 -17.76 2.89
CA PRO A 113 -3.79 -16.64 2.77
C PRO A 113 -3.47 -15.81 1.52
N ASN A 114 -4.48 -15.59 0.70
CA ASN A 114 -4.36 -14.75 -0.51
C ASN A 114 -5.53 -13.77 -0.53
N CYS A 115 -5.23 -12.51 -0.74
CA CYS A 115 -6.21 -11.47 -0.94
C CYS A 115 -5.98 -10.80 -2.29
N ASN A 116 -7.06 -10.48 -2.96
CA ASN A 116 -7.04 -9.84 -4.27
C ASN A 116 -7.74 -8.47 -4.25
N GLY A 117 -7.66 -7.76 -5.37
CA GLY A 117 -8.30 -6.45 -5.51
C GLY A 117 -9.83 -6.51 -5.31
N GLN A 118 -10.47 -7.62 -5.64
CA GLN A 118 -11.91 -7.79 -5.46
C GLN A 118 -12.29 -7.80 -3.97
N THR A 119 -11.50 -8.45 -3.13
CA THR A 119 -11.71 -8.44 -1.66
C THR A 119 -11.65 -7.01 -1.12
N LEU A 120 -10.65 -6.23 -1.56
CA LEU A 120 -10.53 -4.81 -1.18
C LEU A 120 -11.69 -3.97 -1.69
N SER A 121 -12.12 -4.18 -2.94
CA SER A 121 -13.19 -3.40 -3.56
C SER A 121 -14.54 -3.59 -2.86
N ASN A 122 -14.75 -4.73 -2.22
CA ASN A 122 -15.98 -5.05 -1.51
C ASN A 122 -15.99 -4.61 -0.04
N MET A 123 -14.89 -4.05 0.46
CA MET A 123 -14.83 -3.59 1.84
C MET A 123 -15.68 -2.34 2.07
N LEU A 124 -16.34 -2.33 3.21
CA LEU A 124 -17.09 -1.17 3.69
C LEU A 124 -16.20 -0.32 4.59
N LEU A 125 -16.17 0.98 4.33
CA LEU A 125 -15.48 1.93 5.17
C LEU A 125 -16.38 3.13 5.47
N PRO A 126 -16.28 3.73 6.66
CA PRO A 126 -16.93 5.01 6.94
C PRO A 126 -16.36 6.10 6.03
N LEU A 127 -17.24 6.86 5.39
CA LEU A 127 -16.83 7.93 4.47
C LEU A 127 -17.41 9.28 4.94
N PRO A 128 -16.81 9.92 5.95
CA PRO A 128 -17.22 11.26 6.35
C PRO A 128 -16.80 12.29 5.28
N PRO A 129 -17.34 13.52 5.33
CA PRO A 129 -16.87 14.61 4.48
C PRO A 129 -15.36 14.83 4.59
N ALA A 130 -14.73 15.33 3.53
CA ALA A 130 -13.27 15.49 3.45
C ALA A 130 -12.68 16.24 4.67
N LYS A 131 -13.31 17.33 5.09
CA LYS A 131 -12.86 18.10 6.27
C LYS A 131 -12.83 17.25 7.54
N GLU A 132 -13.80 16.37 7.72
CA GLU A 132 -13.87 15.49 8.89
C GLU A 132 -12.80 14.40 8.82
N GLN A 133 -12.51 13.86 7.63
CA GLN A 133 -11.40 12.94 7.43
C GLN A 133 -10.06 13.55 7.89
N TYR A 134 -9.77 14.78 7.51
CA TYR A 134 -8.56 15.49 7.94
C TYR A 134 -8.53 15.73 9.46
N ARG A 135 -9.66 16.08 10.07
CA ARG A 135 -9.75 16.25 11.54
C ARG A 135 -9.48 14.95 12.29
N ILE A 136 -10.01 13.84 11.77
CA ILE A 136 -9.77 12.50 12.33
C ILE A 136 -8.29 12.15 12.22
N VAL A 137 -7.68 12.31 11.04
CA VAL A 137 -6.25 12.06 10.83
C VAL A 137 -5.38 12.89 11.77
N GLU A 138 -5.66 14.18 11.91
CA GLU A 138 -4.92 15.06 12.80
C GLU A 138 -5.02 14.60 14.26
N LYS A 139 -6.23 14.21 14.71
CA LYS A 139 -6.44 13.69 16.06
C LYS A 139 -5.69 12.40 16.32
N ILE A 140 -5.68 11.48 15.36
CA ILE A 140 -4.92 10.22 15.45
C ILE A 140 -3.42 10.52 15.51
N ASN A 141 -2.92 11.39 14.65
CA ASN A 141 -1.51 11.77 14.62
C ASN A 141 -1.07 12.36 15.98
N ARG A 142 -1.88 13.21 16.57
CA ARG A 142 -1.61 13.78 17.90
C ARG A 142 -1.62 12.71 19.01
N ALA A 143 -2.52 11.74 18.91
CA ALA A 143 -2.57 10.63 19.87
C ALA A 143 -1.30 9.77 19.78
N PHE A 144 -0.87 9.40 18.58
CA PHE A 144 0.38 8.64 18.40
C PHE A 144 1.62 9.41 18.82
N ALA A 145 1.67 10.72 18.60
CA ALA A 145 2.80 11.55 19.05
C ALA A 145 2.97 11.57 20.58
N LYS A 146 1.90 11.34 21.35
CA LYS A 146 1.93 11.28 22.82
C LYS A 146 2.41 9.95 23.38
N VAL A 147 2.42 8.89 22.55
CA VAL A 147 2.80 7.53 22.96
C VAL A 147 4.27 7.24 22.71
N LYS A 148 4.93 8.08 21.95
CA LYS A 148 6.38 7.96 21.66
C LYS A 148 7.23 8.51 22.80
#